data_47bbbdf7581ef9212fef30c1f2da07f8
#
_entry.id   47bbbdf7581ef9212fef30c1f2da07f8
#
_cell.length_a   1.000
_cell.length_b   1.000
_cell.length_c   1.000
_cell.angle_alpha   90.00
_cell.angle_beta   90.00
_cell.angle_gamma   90.00
#
_symmetry.space_group_name_H-M   'P 1'
#
loop_
_entity.id
_entity.type
_entity.pdbx_description
1 polymer ?
#
loop_
_entity_poly.entity_id
_entity_poly.type
_entity_poly.pdbx_seq_one_letter_code
_entity_poly.pdbx_strand_id
1 'polypeptide(L)' 'MRASERAYRELRDEISRWELPPGTVLAEVDLAARLQMSRTPVREALARLVADGLVVAIGGRGLEVASMD' A
#
# COMPACT_ATOMS: atom_id res chain seq x y z
N MET A 1 -13.08 -8.14 -11.12
CA MET A 1 -12.52 -7.04 -10.30
C MET A 1 -11.17 -6.65 -10.85
N ARG A 2 -10.90 -5.37 -10.96
CA ARG A 2 -9.61 -4.91 -11.47
C ARG A 2 -8.51 -5.22 -10.44
N ALA A 3 -7.30 -5.48 -10.93
CA ALA A 3 -6.18 -5.79 -10.06
C ALA A 3 -5.89 -4.66 -9.06
N SER A 4 -5.99 -3.39 -9.51
CA SER A 4 -5.76 -2.26 -8.62
C SER A 4 -6.80 -2.19 -7.49
N GLU A 5 -8.04 -2.56 -7.78
CA GLU A 5 -9.08 -2.59 -6.78
C GLU A 5 -8.82 -3.69 -5.75
N ARG A 6 -8.40 -4.86 -6.22
CA ARG A 6 -8.05 -5.98 -5.34
C ARG A 6 -6.85 -5.60 -4.46
N ALA A 7 -5.83 -5.02 -5.07
CA ALA A 7 -4.65 -4.60 -4.31
C ALA A 7 -5.01 -3.57 -3.25
N TYR A 8 -5.84 -2.59 -3.61
CA TYR A 8 -6.26 -1.56 -2.67
C TYR A 8 -6.98 -2.16 -1.47
N ARG A 9 -7.94 -3.07 -1.72
CA ARG A 9 -8.72 -3.67 -0.65
C ARG A 9 -7.87 -4.53 0.27
N GLU A 10 -6.98 -5.35 -0.31
CA GLU A 10 -6.13 -6.21 0.50
C GLU A 10 -5.17 -5.39 1.36
N LEU A 11 -4.54 -4.38 0.78
CA LEU A 11 -3.60 -3.55 1.54
C LEU A 11 -4.32 -2.74 2.61
N ARG A 12 -5.49 -2.18 2.29
CA ARG A 12 -6.26 -1.43 3.26
C ARG A 12 -6.65 -2.32 4.45
N ASP A 13 -7.08 -3.55 4.17
CA ASP A 13 -7.46 -4.49 5.22
C ASP A 13 -6.27 -4.87 6.10
N GLU A 14 -5.09 -5.08 5.47
CA GLU A 14 -3.89 -5.41 6.22
C GLU A 14 -3.46 -4.27 7.13
N ILE A 15 -3.61 -3.04 6.65
CA ILE A 15 -3.31 -1.87 7.48
C ILE A 15 -4.30 -1.79 8.65
N SER A 16 -5.59 -2.00 8.38
CA SER A 16 -6.63 -1.96 9.41
C SER A 16 -6.44 -3.02 10.49
N ARG A 17 -5.91 -4.19 10.10
CA ARG A 17 -5.70 -5.30 11.04
C ARG A 17 -4.33 -5.27 11.69
N TRP A 18 -3.54 -4.26 11.40
CA TRP A 18 -2.17 -4.13 11.90
C TRP A 18 -1.24 -5.24 11.42
N GLU A 19 -1.60 -5.92 10.33
CA GLU A 19 -0.70 -6.84 9.65
C GLU A 19 0.40 -6.04 8.94
N LEU A 20 0.06 -4.81 8.56
CA LEU A 20 1.03 -3.80 8.11
C LEU A 20 0.95 -2.65 9.11
N PRO A 21 1.74 -2.72 10.19
CA PRO A 21 1.65 -1.69 11.23
C PRO A 21 2.21 -0.35 10.79
N PRO A 22 1.88 0.73 11.51
CA PRO A 22 2.41 2.06 11.19
C PRO A 22 3.93 2.05 11.07
N GLY A 23 4.45 2.75 10.06
CA GLY A 23 5.88 2.78 9.80
C GLY A 23 6.39 1.68 8.90
N THR A 24 5.55 0.71 8.53
CA THR A 24 5.96 -0.35 7.60
C THR A 24 6.24 0.26 6.23
N VAL A 25 7.43 -0.01 5.69
CA VAL A 25 7.80 0.48 4.36
C VAL A 25 7.13 -0.40 3.31
N LEU A 26 6.51 0.23 2.32
CA LEU A 26 5.74 -0.46 1.27
C LEU A 26 6.50 -0.36 -0.04
N ALA A 27 7.10 -1.47 -0.48
CA ALA A 27 7.85 -1.53 -1.72
C ALA A 27 6.97 -2.11 -2.83
N GLU A 28 6.79 -1.38 -3.92
CA GLU A 28 5.96 -1.81 -5.05
C GLU A 28 6.32 -3.21 -5.55
N VAL A 29 7.61 -3.44 -5.71
CA VAL A 29 8.08 -4.72 -6.28
C VAL A 29 7.69 -5.88 -5.37
N ASP A 30 7.93 -5.71 -4.07
CA ASP A 30 7.63 -6.76 -3.09
C ASP A 30 6.13 -7.03 -3.00
N LEU A 31 5.34 -5.96 -3.00
CA LEU A 31 3.89 -6.09 -2.93
C LEU A 31 3.33 -6.73 -4.19
N ALA A 32 3.86 -6.35 -5.36
CA ALA A 32 3.41 -6.94 -6.62
C ALA A 32 3.68 -8.44 -6.64
N ALA A 33 4.87 -8.86 -6.17
CA ALA A 33 5.21 -10.28 -6.10
C ALA A 33 4.26 -11.01 -5.13
N ARG A 34 4.04 -10.44 -3.96
CA ARG A 34 3.18 -11.06 -2.94
C ARG A 34 1.73 -11.17 -3.40
N LEU A 35 1.24 -10.14 -4.08
CA LEU A 35 -0.14 -10.11 -4.55
C LEU A 35 -0.32 -10.78 -5.91
N GLN A 36 0.79 -11.24 -6.50
CA GLN A 36 0.78 -11.94 -7.79
C GLN A 36 0.17 -11.09 -8.89
N MET A 37 0.65 -9.87 -9.00
CA MET A 37 0.21 -8.95 -10.05
C MET A 37 1.38 -8.07 -10.49
N SER A 38 1.19 -7.30 -11.57
CA SER A 38 2.22 -6.39 -12.04
C SER A 38 2.32 -5.18 -11.10
N ARG A 39 3.34 -4.35 -11.29
CA ARG A 39 3.57 -3.19 -10.44
C ARG A 39 2.55 -2.07 -10.65
N THR A 40 2.02 -1.95 -11.87
CA THR A 40 1.09 -0.87 -12.20
C THR A 40 -0.15 -0.84 -11.30
N PRO A 41 -0.89 -1.94 -11.14
CA PRO A 41 -2.06 -1.91 -10.24
C PRO A 41 -1.67 -1.67 -8.78
N VAL A 42 -0.49 -2.15 -8.36
CA VAL A 42 -0.02 -1.89 -7.00
C VAL A 42 0.24 -0.41 -6.81
N ARG A 43 0.88 0.23 -7.78
CA ARG A 43 1.15 1.67 -7.73
C ARG A 43 -0.14 2.47 -7.63
N GLU A 44 -1.15 2.08 -8.43
CA GLU A 44 -2.44 2.74 -8.39
C GLU A 44 -3.12 2.58 -7.03
N ALA A 45 -3.03 1.38 -6.46
CA ALA A 45 -3.60 1.12 -5.15
C ALA A 45 -2.91 1.95 -4.07
N LEU A 46 -1.58 2.02 -4.12
CA LEU A 46 -0.82 2.82 -3.16
C LEU A 46 -1.17 4.31 -3.27
N ALA A 47 -1.37 4.79 -4.48
CA ALA A 47 -1.78 6.19 -4.67
C ALA A 47 -3.12 6.47 -4.00
N ARG A 48 -4.06 5.53 -4.08
CA ARG A 48 -5.35 5.67 -3.40
C ARG A 48 -5.18 5.68 -1.88
N LEU A 49 -4.29 4.82 -1.36
CA LEU A 49 -4.05 4.76 0.07
C LEU A 49 -3.40 6.06 0.58
N VAL A 50 -2.54 6.67 -0.24
CA VAL A 50 -1.97 7.98 0.08
C VAL A 50 -3.09 9.02 0.15
N ALA A 51 -3.98 9.02 -0.83
CA ALA A 51 -5.11 9.96 -0.86
C ALA A 51 -6.02 9.76 0.35
N ASP A 52 -6.14 8.52 0.83
CA ASP A 52 -6.95 8.21 2.01
C ASP A 52 -6.26 8.56 3.33
N GLY A 53 -4.98 8.91 3.28
CA GLY A 53 -4.21 9.21 4.49
C GLY A 53 -3.67 8.00 5.22
N LEU A 54 -3.79 6.81 4.63
CA LEU A 54 -3.32 5.57 5.26
C LEU A 54 -1.86 5.28 4.97
N VAL A 55 -1.31 5.91 3.94
CA VAL A 55 0.07 5.74 3.50
C VAL A 55 0.66 7.11 3.25
N VAL A 56 1.93 7.29 3.58
CA VAL A 56 2.62 8.58 3.39
C VAL A 56 3.92 8.37 2.63
N ALA A 57 4.36 9.40 1.92
CA ALA A 57 5.63 9.38 1.21
C ALA A 57 6.76 9.63 2.18
N ILE A 58 7.87 8.91 2.00
CA ILE A 58 9.05 9.07 2.85
C ILE A 58 10.14 9.76 2.04
N GLY A 59 10.17 11.08 2.07
CA GLY A 59 11.28 11.84 1.53
C GLY A 59 11.87 11.35 0.21
N GLY A 60 11.04 10.94 -0.75
CA GLY A 60 11.49 10.48 -2.05
C GLY A 60 11.97 9.04 -2.09
N ARG A 61 11.87 8.30 -0.98
CA ARG A 61 12.40 6.93 -0.91
C ARG A 61 11.33 5.87 -0.99
N GLY A 62 10.09 6.25 -1.17
CA GLY A 62 9.01 5.30 -1.23
C GLY A 62 7.88 5.69 -0.31
N LEU A 63 7.14 4.69 0.14
CA LEU A 63 5.93 4.92 0.93
C LEU A 63 5.98 4.08 2.20
N GLU A 64 5.31 4.57 3.24
CA GLU A 64 5.15 3.79 4.46
C GLU A 64 3.75 3.95 5.01
N VAL A 65 3.34 3.00 5.84
CA VAL A 65 2.04 3.07 6.51
C VAL A 65 2.05 4.25 7.47
N ALA A 66 1.03 5.10 7.38
CA ALA A 66 0.96 6.32 8.18
C ALA A 66 0.83 5.98 9.66
N SER A 67 1.50 6.80 10.49
CA SER A 67 1.36 6.69 11.93
C SER A 67 0.12 7.45 12.34
N MET A 68 -0.67 6.84 13.19
CA MET A 68 -1.88 7.46 13.76
C MET A 68 -1.59 7.81 15.20
N ASP A 69 -1.51 9.09 15.48
CA ASP A 69 -1.31 9.56 16.85
C ASP A 69 -2.64 9.74 17.55
#